data_bf4b701dba671b19d57366e5863c4bca
#
_entry.id   bf4b701dba671b19d57366e5863c4bca
#
_cell.length_a   1.000
_cell.length_b   1.000
_cell.length_c   1.000
_cell.angle_alpha   90.00
_cell.angle_beta   90.00
_cell.angle_gamma   90.00
#
_symmetry.space_group_name_H-M   'P 1'
#
loop_
_entity.id
_entity.type
_entity.pdbx_description
1 polymer ?
#
loop_
_entity_poly.entity_id
_entity_poly.type
_entity_poly.pdbx_seq_one_letter_code
_entity_poly.pdbx_strand_id
1 'polypeptide(L)'
;MMKINTNEMPEEMSFSEDGKYGASGKDVSIALGRDGDSMDLLKRHPFDVEISRIPPGRTNTGFHSHSVQWEFYHVIEGQGKVRDATGTTSVTMGDAFIFKPGEPHQIINDSGSDLVVYVIADNPIGESIYLPDENRWYVKAPSFQKVRPDVPEGK
;
A
#
# COMPACT_ATOMS: atom_id res chain seq x y z
N MET A 1 -27.58 -5.12 3.67
CA MET A 1 -26.22 -5.67 3.60
C MET A 1 -25.65 -5.33 2.22
N MET A 2 -24.51 -4.67 2.17
CA MET A 2 -23.75 -4.51 0.91
C MET A 2 -22.95 -5.80 0.66
N LYS A 3 -22.89 -6.23 -0.59
CA LYS A 3 -22.18 -7.45 -1.01
C LYS A 3 -21.60 -7.25 -2.40
N ILE A 4 -20.36 -7.64 -2.59
CA ILE A 4 -19.69 -7.73 -3.89
C ILE A 4 -19.09 -9.13 -4.05
N ASN A 5 -18.70 -9.46 -5.28
CA ASN A 5 -17.88 -10.63 -5.59
C ASN A 5 -16.56 -10.12 -6.18
N THR A 6 -15.45 -10.31 -5.47
CA THR A 6 -14.15 -9.81 -5.91
C THR A 6 -13.66 -10.42 -7.22
N ASN A 7 -14.17 -11.61 -7.61
CA ASN A 7 -13.87 -12.20 -8.90
C ASN A 7 -14.54 -11.46 -10.08
N GLU A 8 -15.59 -10.69 -9.81
CA GLU A 8 -16.34 -9.92 -10.80
C GLU A 8 -15.88 -8.46 -10.86
N MET A 9 -14.99 -8.03 -9.94
CA MET A 9 -14.45 -6.68 -9.94
C MET A 9 -13.37 -6.54 -11.03
N PRO A 10 -13.34 -5.40 -11.74
CA PRO A 10 -12.21 -5.07 -12.60
C PRO A 10 -10.93 -4.87 -11.76
N GLU A 11 -9.79 -5.19 -12.35
CA GLU A 11 -8.50 -4.78 -11.80
C GLU A 11 -8.10 -3.41 -12.38
N GLU A 12 -7.77 -2.48 -11.51
CA GLU A 12 -7.24 -1.18 -11.90
C GLU A 12 -5.72 -1.23 -11.88
N MET A 13 -5.10 -0.81 -12.98
CA MET A 13 -3.65 -0.80 -13.11
C MET A 13 -3.08 0.54 -12.65
N SER A 14 -2.11 0.50 -11.77
CA SER A 14 -1.36 1.67 -11.33
C SER A 14 0.14 1.42 -11.50
N PHE A 15 0.77 2.20 -12.37
CA PHE A 15 2.21 2.15 -12.60
C PHE A 15 2.82 3.55 -12.43
N SER A 16 4.01 3.62 -11.83
CA SER A 16 4.79 4.85 -11.82
C SER A 16 5.24 5.21 -13.24
N GLU A 17 5.42 6.52 -13.52
CA GLU A 17 5.84 7.01 -14.84
C GLU A 17 7.18 6.39 -15.31
N ASP A 18 8.09 6.13 -14.36
CA ASP A 18 9.38 5.49 -14.62
C ASP A 18 9.28 3.95 -14.71
N GLY A 19 8.09 3.38 -14.52
CA GLY A 19 7.84 1.94 -14.54
C GLY A 19 8.50 1.14 -13.40
N LYS A 20 9.05 1.81 -12.40
CA LYS A 20 9.75 1.18 -11.28
C LYS A 20 8.77 0.49 -10.32
N TYR A 21 7.64 1.11 -10.08
CA TYR A 21 6.58 0.60 -9.24
C TYR A 21 5.36 0.27 -10.08
N GLY A 22 4.61 -0.75 -9.69
CA GLY A 22 3.37 -1.05 -10.38
C GLY A 22 2.73 -2.35 -9.93
N ALA A 23 1.43 -2.25 -9.75
CA ALA A 23 0.55 -3.36 -9.44
C ALA A 23 -0.78 -3.14 -10.16
N SER A 24 -1.57 -4.18 -10.29
CA SER A 24 -3.02 -4.05 -10.48
C SER A 24 -3.73 -4.34 -9.18
N GLY A 25 -4.84 -3.67 -8.93
CA GLY A 25 -5.55 -3.77 -7.67
C GLY A 25 -7.06 -3.80 -7.81
N LYS A 26 -7.71 -4.28 -6.76
CA LYS A 26 -9.17 -4.23 -6.57
C LYS A 26 -9.46 -3.57 -5.23
N ASP A 27 -9.95 -2.33 -5.28
CA ASP A 27 -10.35 -1.57 -4.09
C ASP A 27 -11.67 -2.09 -3.52
N VAL A 28 -11.59 -3.14 -2.72
CA VAL A 28 -12.75 -3.83 -2.14
C VAL A 28 -13.56 -2.90 -1.24
N SER A 29 -12.89 -2.09 -0.44
CA SER A 29 -13.54 -1.13 0.47
C SER A 29 -14.26 -0.03 -0.28
N ILE A 30 -13.69 0.50 -1.36
CA ILE A 30 -14.33 1.52 -2.21
C ILE A 30 -15.57 0.93 -2.88
N ALA A 31 -15.47 -0.28 -3.43
CA ALA A 31 -16.62 -0.97 -4.01
C ALA A 31 -17.75 -1.25 -2.99
N LEU A 32 -17.42 -1.29 -1.70
CA LEU A 32 -18.36 -1.39 -0.58
C LEU A 32 -18.75 -0.03 0.02
N GLY A 33 -18.49 1.08 -0.72
CA GLY A 33 -18.97 2.42 -0.37
C GLY A 33 -18.04 3.23 0.55
N ARG A 34 -16.77 2.82 0.72
CA ARG A 34 -15.79 3.64 1.43
C ARG A 34 -15.50 4.93 0.66
N ASP A 35 -15.48 6.03 1.37
CA ASP A 35 -14.96 7.32 0.91
C ASP A 35 -13.75 7.70 1.79
N GLY A 36 -12.56 7.38 1.29
CA GLY A 36 -11.29 7.54 2.03
C GLY A 36 -10.93 8.99 2.32
N ASP A 37 -11.49 9.95 1.58
CA ASP A 37 -11.22 11.37 1.74
C ASP A 37 -12.26 12.07 2.60
N SER A 38 -13.36 11.39 2.94
CA SER A 38 -14.40 11.95 3.79
C SER A 38 -13.92 12.16 5.22
N MET A 39 -14.33 13.27 5.83
CA MET A 39 -14.19 13.53 7.26
C MET A 39 -15.34 12.92 8.07
N ASP A 40 -16.38 12.41 7.41
CA ASP A 40 -17.47 11.67 8.02
C ASP A 40 -17.02 10.22 8.26
N LEU A 41 -16.80 9.85 9.51
CA LEU A 41 -16.31 8.52 9.89
C LEU A 41 -17.24 7.37 9.46
N LEU A 42 -18.54 7.64 9.25
CA LEU A 42 -19.47 6.63 8.76
C LEU A 42 -19.26 6.32 7.27
N LYS A 43 -18.80 7.32 6.50
CA LYS A 43 -18.46 7.16 5.08
C LYS A 43 -17.04 6.67 4.88
N ARG A 44 -16.15 7.05 5.79
CA ARG A 44 -14.72 6.79 5.70
C ARG A 44 -14.38 5.32 5.88
N HIS A 45 -15.18 4.54 6.58
CA HIS A 45 -14.89 3.20 7.10
C HIS A 45 -13.62 3.16 8.01
N PRO A 46 -13.59 2.33 9.05
CA PRO A 46 -12.42 2.27 9.96
C PRO A 46 -11.24 1.51 9.37
N PHE A 47 -11.42 0.81 8.26
CA PHE A 47 -10.39 0.04 7.57
C PHE A 47 -10.53 0.17 6.06
N ASP A 48 -9.44 -0.10 5.37
CA ASP A 48 -9.32 -0.22 3.94
C ASP A 48 -8.94 -1.65 3.57
N VAL A 49 -9.55 -2.20 2.54
CA VAL A 49 -9.27 -3.55 2.04
C VAL A 49 -9.03 -3.49 0.55
N GLU A 50 -7.86 -3.97 0.15
CA GLU A 50 -7.43 -4.07 -1.24
C GLU A 50 -6.93 -5.48 -1.55
N ILE A 51 -7.11 -5.92 -2.79
CA ILE A 51 -6.38 -7.05 -3.35
C ILE A 51 -5.36 -6.46 -4.33
N SER A 52 -4.09 -6.65 -4.06
CA SER A 52 -3.00 -6.14 -4.91
C SER A 52 -2.30 -7.30 -5.62
N ARG A 53 -2.17 -7.20 -6.93
CA ARG A 53 -1.45 -8.13 -7.81
C ARG A 53 -0.20 -7.47 -8.34
N ILE A 54 0.94 -7.99 -7.97
CA ILE A 54 2.26 -7.47 -8.31
C ILE A 54 2.86 -8.37 -9.39
N PRO A 55 3.06 -7.89 -10.63
CA PRO A 55 3.65 -8.68 -11.69
C PRO A 55 5.11 -9.05 -11.42
N PRO A 56 5.67 -10.07 -12.12
CA PRO A 56 7.07 -10.45 -12.04
C PRO A 56 8.04 -9.28 -12.20
N GLY A 57 9.04 -9.21 -11.34
CA GLY A 57 10.09 -8.19 -11.36
C GLY A 57 9.65 -6.79 -10.92
N ARG A 58 8.45 -6.66 -10.31
CA ARG A 58 7.91 -5.38 -9.85
C ARG A 58 7.81 -5.30 -8.35
N THR A 59 7.60 -4.08 -7.88
CA THR A 59 7.19 -3.79 -6.51
C THR A 59 5.85 -3.07 -6.54
N ASN A 60 5.01 -3.26 -5.53
CA ASN A 60 3.71 -2.57 -5.47
C ASN A 60 3.89 -1.06 -5.36
N THR A 61 4.76 -0.62 -4.46
CA THR A 61 5.01 0.80 -4.14
C THR A 61 6.51 1.03 -3.92
N GLY A 62 6.92 2.28 -3.67
CA GLY A 62 8.22 2.61 -3.13
C GLY A 62 8.42 2.06 -1.71
N PHE A 63 9.66 1.98 -1.25
CA PHE A 63 9.97 1.73 0.16
C PHE A 63 9.42 2.87 0.98
N HIS A 64 8.47 2.61 1.88
CA HIS A 64 7.70 3.65 2.57
C HIS A 64 7.30 3.26 3.98
N SER A 65 6.96 4.25 4.78
CA SER A 65 6.36 4.08 6.10
C SER A 65 5.17 5.02 6.28
N HIS A 66 4.22 4.60 7.09
CA HIS A 66 3.03 5.37 7.46
C HIS A 66 3.22 6.06 8.80
N SER A 67 2.73 7.29 8.96
CA SER A 67 2.88 8.04 10.22
C SER A 67 1.98 7.50 11.34
N VAL A 68 0.77 7.07 11.01
CA VAL A 68 -0.23 6.61 11.98
C VAL A 68 -1.00 5.37 11.54
N GLN A 69 -0.91 4.96 10.27
CA GLN A 69 -1.62 3.83 9.72
C GLN A 69 -0.91 2.51 10.01
N TRP A 70 -1.69 1.48 10.33
CA TRP A 70 -1.28 0.09 10.37
C TRP A 70 -1.62 -0.59 9.05
N GLU A 71 -0.76 -1.47 8.57
CA GLU A 71 -1.01 -2.27 7.38
C GLU A 71 -0.76 -3.74 7.65
N PHE A 72 -1.78 -4.55 7.37
CA PHE A 72 -1.73 -6.00 7.41
C PHE A 72 -1.72 -6.55 5.98
N TYR A 73 -0.87 -7.54 5.74
CA TYR A 73 -0.72 -8.23 4.48
C TYR A 73 -0.95 -9.73 4.66
N HIS A 74 -1.59 -10.34 3.67
CA HIS A 74 -1.71 -11.79 3.57
C HIS A 74 -1.45 -12.22 2.13
N VAL A 75 -0.44 -13.05 1.92
CA VAL A 75 -0.11 -13.60 0.60
C VAL A 75 -1.13 -14.67 0.24
N ILE A 76 -1.91 -14.44 -0.81
CA ILE A 76 -2.96 -15.36 -1.26
C ILE A 76 -2.58 -16.16 -2.50
N GLU A 77 -1.57 -15.68 -3.26
CA GLU A 77 -1.02 -16.36 -4.43
C GLU A 77 0.43 -15.98 -4.65
N GLY A 78 1.26 -16.91 -5.10
CA GLY A 78 2.64 -16.66 -5.50
C GLY A 78 3.61 -16.59 -4.33
N GLN A 79 4.74 -15.97 -4.61
CA GLN A 79 5.86 -15.76 -3.69
C GLN A 79 6.65 -14.51 -4.04
N GLY A 80 7.40 -13.98 -3.08
CA GLY A 80 8.22 -12.79 -3.28
C GLY A 80 9.03 -12.46 -2.03
N LYS A 81 9.27 -11.19 -1.82
CA LYS A 81 10.03 -10.67 -0.68
C LYS A 81 9.36 -9.47 -0.06
N VAL A 82 9.59 -9.30 1.21
CA VAL A 82 9.28 -8.10 1.97
C VAL A 82 10.60 -7.48 2.40
N ARG A 83 10.83 -6.23 2.03
CA ARG A 83 11.92 -5.40 2.53
C ARG A 83 11.42 -4.56 3.69
N ASP A 84 12.16 -4.54 4.78
CA ASP A 84 11.97 -3.66 5.94
C ASP A 84 13.28 -2.94 6.32
N ALA A 85 13.32 -2.28 7.49
CA ALA A 85 14.51 -1.56 7.96
C ALA A 85 15.70 -2.48 8.27
N THR A 86 15.46 -3.79 8.48
CA THR A 86 16.49 -4.76 8.87
C THR A 86 17.02 -5.58 7.70
N GLY A 87 16.32 -5.56 6.56
CA GLY A 87 16.71 -6.30 5.36
C GLY A 87 15.53 -6.80 4.55
N THR A 88 15.65 -8.02 4.04
CA THR A 88 14.68 -8.62 3.15
C THR A 88 14.33 -10.03 3.59
N THR A 89 13.05 -10.34 3.71
CA THR A 89 12.52 -11.65 4.09
C THR A 89 11.70 -12.23 2.94
N SER A 90 11.91 -13.51 2.61
CA SER A 90 11.08 -14.21 1.62
C SER A 90 9.71 -14.51 2.18
N VAL A 91 8.69 -14.36 1.33
CA VAL A 91 7.28 -14.67 1.66
C VAL A 91 6.65 -15.52 0.56
N THR A 92 5.69 -16.35 0.94
CA THR A 92 4.99 -17.28 0.06
C THR A 92 3.51 -17.34 0.43
N MET A 93 2.71 -17.93 -0.45
CA MET A 93 1.27 -18.14 -0.22
C MET A 93 1.01 -18.72 1.18
N GLY A 94 0.12 -18.07 1.93
CA GLY A 94 -0.25 -18.38 3.31
C GLY A 94 0.47 -17.55 4.37
N ASP A 95 1.57 -16.86 4.02
CA ASP A 95 2.25 -15.96 4.96
C ASP A 95 1.41 -14.71 5.22
N ALA A 96 1.42 -14.26 6.47
CA ALA A 96 0.80 -13.01 6.88
C ALA A 96 1.75 -12.21 7.75
N PHE A 97 1.74 -10.89 7.58
CA PHE A 97 2.61 -9.98 8.32
C PHE A 97 1.93 -8.61 8.48
N ILE A 98 2.45 -7.82 9.40
CA ILE A 98 1.88 -6.51 9.76
C ILE A 98 2.99 -5.50 9.98
N PHE A 99 2.74 -4.27 9.53
CA PHE A 99 3.57 -3.11 9.82
C PHE A 99 2.79 -2.10 10.66
N LYS A 100 3.42 -1.64 11.71
CA LYS A 100 2.88 -0.57 12.55
C LYS A 100 3.40 0.80 12.08
N PRO A 101 2.77 1.88 12.53
CA PRO A 101 3.25 3.24 12.24
C PRO A 101 4.75 3.39 12.45
N GLY A 102 5.42 4.03 11.49
CA GLY A 102 6.86 4.29 11.49
C GLY A 102 7.73 3.14 10.95
N GLU A 103 7.20 1.95 10.71
CA GLU A 103 7.97 0.83 10.16
C GLU A 103 8.02 0.91 8.63
N PRO A 104 9.20 1.17 8.03
CA PRO A 104 9.32 1.23 6.59
C PRO A 104 9.29 -0.17 5.97
N HIS A 105 8.57 -0.31 4.86
CA HIS A 105 8.42 -1.58 4.16
C HIS A 105 8.19 -1.43 2.66
N GLN A 106 8.36 -2.54 1.95
CA GLN A 106 8.11 -2.66 0.52
C GLN A 106 7.87 -4.12 0.16
N ILE A 107 6.86 -4.39 -0.67
CA ILE A 107 6.57 -5.72 -1.19
C ILE A 107 7.18 -5.84 -2.57
N ILE A 108 7.97 -6.90 -2.79
CA ILE A 108 8.77 -7.11 -4.00
C ILE A 108 8.39 -8.47 -4.58
N ASN A 109 8.02 -8.48 -5.86
CA ASN A 109 7.88 -9.72 -6.60
C ASN A 109 9.16 -9.96 -7.42
N ASP A 110 10.08 -10.76 -6.91
CA ASP A 110 11.29 -11.20 -7.59
C ASP A 110 11.14 -12.60 -8.22
N SER A 111 9.92 -13.11 -8.28
CA SER A 111 9.59 -14.41 -8.87
C SER A 111 9.23 -14.31 -10.35
N GLY A 112 8.95 -15.44 -10.98
CA GLY A 112 8.53 -15.54 -12.39
C GLY A 112 7.00 -15.56 -12.60
N SER A 113 6.20 -15.44 -11.52
CA SER A 113 4.72 -15.42 -11.55
C SER A 113 4.20 -14.25 -10.73
N ASP A 114 2.90 -13.95 -10.85
CA ASP A 114 2.29 -12.90 -10.05
C ASP A 114 2.38 -13.22 -8.56
N LEU A 115 2.58 -12.18 -7.75
CA LEU A 115 2.41 -12.18 -6.30
C LEU A 115 1.13 -11.44 -5.98
N VAL A 116 0.16 -12.12 -5.34
CA VAL A 116 -1.11 -11.52 -4.98
C VAL A 116 -1.26 -11.48 -3.46
N VAL A 117 -1.59 -10.31 -2.96
CA VAL A 117 -1.75 -10.07 -1.52
C VAL A 117 -3.07 -9.39 -1.21
N TYR A 118 -3.70 -9.78 -0.11
CA TYR A 118 -4.65 -8.91 0.58
C TYR A 118 -3.87 -7.88 1.38
N VAL A 119 -4.28 -6.62 1.23
CA VAL A 119 -3.83 -5.50 2.06
C VAL A 119 -5.02 -5.02 2.88
N ILE A 120 -4.87 -4.98 4.18
CA ILE A 120 -5.87 -4.44 5.10
C ILE A 120 -5.18 -3.36 5.93
N ALA A 121 -5.62 -2.13 5.76
CA ALA A 121 -5.10 -0.99 6.48
C ALA A 121 -6.19 -0.36 7.34
N ASP A 122 -5.85 0.19 8.49
CA ASP A 122 -6.76 1.10 9.17
C ASP A 122 -6.82 2.44 8.40
N ASN A 123 -7.80 3.27 8.70
CA ASN A 123 -8.04 4.47 7.92
C ASN A 123 -8.04 5.73 8.81
N PRO A 124 -6.90 6.07 9.43
CA PRO A 124 -6.80 7.20 10.33
C PRO A 124 -6.97 8.54 9.59
N ILE A 125 -7.37 9.56 10.34
CA ILE A 125 -7.33 10.95 9.88
C ILE A 125 -5.92 11.49 10.13
N GLY A 126 -5.39 12.27 9.19
CA GLY A 126 -4.09 12.92 9.34
C GLY A 126 -2.90 12.04 9.01
N GLU A 127 -3.10 11.06 8.13
CA GLU A 127 -2.04 10.18 7.63
C GLU A 127 -1.00 10.94 6.79
N SER A 128 0.26 10.52 6.92
CA SER A 128 1.32 10.90 5.99
C SER A 128 2.23 9.69 5.72
N ILE A 129 2.74 9.63 4.50
CA ILE A 129 3.61 8.56 4.02
C ILE A 129 4.99 9.13 3.77
N TYR A 130 6.02 8.49 4.31
CA TYR A 130 7.41 8.83 4.05
C TYR A 130 8.07 7.77 3.17
N LEU A 131 8.76 8.19 2.12
CA LEU A 131 9.57 7.35 1.23
C LEU A 131 11.05 7.61 1.52
N PRO A 132 11.71 6.77 2.32
CA PRO A 132 13.12 6.98 2.70
C PRO A 132 14.08 7.03 1.51
N ASP A 133 13.92 6.14 0.52
CA ASP A 133 14.79 6.07 -0.67
C ASP A 133 14.72 7.34 -1.54
N GLU A 134 13.64 8.11 -1.43
CA GLU A 134 13.39 9.31 -2.21
C GLU A 134 13.46 10.60 -1.39
N ASN A 135 13.61 10.47 -0.07
CA ASN A 135 13.47 11.58 0.89
C ASN A 135 12.23 12.44 0.61
N ARG A 136 11.06 11.78 0.54
CA ARG A 136 9.81 12.40 0.10
C ARG A 136 8.67 12.06 1.03
N TRP A 137 7.80 13.04 1.26
CA TRP A 137 6.57 12.89 2.01
C TRP A 137 5.35 13.06 1.13
N TYR A 138 4.32 12.29 1.42
CA TYR A 138 2.95 12.51 0.97
C TYR A 138 2.11 12.77 2.21
N VAL A 139 1.43 13.91 2.25
CA VAL A 139 0.59 14.33 3.39
C VAL A 139 -0.86 14.38 2.95
N LYS A 140 -1.73 13.71 3.69
CA LYS A 140 -3.17 13.67 3.40
C LYS A 140 -3.89 14.80 4.14
N ALA A 141 -4.21 15.91 3.43
CA ALA A 141 -5.01 17.00 3.98
C ALA A 141 -5.54 17.95 2.87
N PRO A 142 -6.79 17.93 2.47
CA PRO A 142 -7.85 16.91 2.57
C PRO A 142 -7.59 15.66 1.71
N SER A 143 -6.73 15.79 0.70
CA SER A 143 -6.21 14.70 -0.14
C SER A 143 -4.69 14.66 -0.06
N PHE A 144 -4.05 13.58 -0.50
CA PHE A 144 -2.60 13.46 -0.45
C PHE A 144 -1.89 14.57 -1.21
N GLN A 145 -1.02 15.29 -0.50
CA GLN A 145 -0.14 16.33 -1.03
C GLN A 145 1.30 15.83 -1.01
N LYS A 146 2.02 16.01 -2.11
CA LYS A 146 3.44 15.70 -2.19
C LYS A 146 4.24 16.84 -1.58
N VAL A 147 4.98 16.56 -0.51
CA VAL A 147 5.83 17.52 0.18
C VAL A 147 7.28 17.03 0.12
N ARG A 148 8.21 17.90 -0.18
CA ARG A 148 9.63 17.67 -0.01
C ARG A 148 10.07 18.37 1.28
N PRO A 149 10.87 17.70 2.14
CA PRO A 149 11.50 18.43 3.25
C PRO A 149 12.35 19.56 2.68
N ASP A 150 12.23 20.75 3.23
CA ASP A 150 13.20 21.81 2.96
C ASP A 150 14.52 21.33 3.56
N VAL A 151 15.44 20.89 2.71
CA VAL A 151 16.82 20.69 3.11
C VAL A 151 17.42 22.10 3.18
N PRO A 152 17.83 22.61 4.36
CA PRO A 152 18.57 23.87 4.41
C PRO A 152 19.78 23.74 3.50
N GLU A 153 19.90 24.59 2.50
CA GLU A 153 21.13 24.69 1.73
C GLU A 153 22.27 24.90 2.74
N GLY A 154 23.18 23.92 2.77
CA GLY A 154 24.28 23.93 3.71
C GLY A 154 25.06 25.22 3.59
N LYS A 155 25.22 25.91 4.73
CA LYS A 155 26.18 27.00 4.91
C LYS A 155 27.59 26.41 5.05
#